data_65ab553a6f3d4c478d48e3bdcc95ddb0
#
_entry.id   65ab553a6f3d4c478d48e3bdcc95ddb0
#
_cell.length_a   1.000
_cell.length_b   1.000
_cell.length_c   1.000
_cell.angle_alpha   90.00
_cell.angle_beta   90.00
_cell.angle_gamma   90.00
#
_symmetry.space_group_name_H-M   'P 1'
#
loop_
_entity.id
_entity.type
_entity.pdbx_description
1 polymer ?
#
loop_
_entity_poly.entity_id
_entity_poly.type
_entity_poly.pdbx_seq_one_letter_code
_entity_poly.pdbx_strand_id
1 'polypeptide(L)'
;MVQPARLRDPEWPGRLAEFRPDVAVVVAFGQILPKAVLQVPTRGSINVHASLLPRYRGAAPIQWAIIRGETVTGVTTFQMDEGMDTGPILTSATTPIGADETAGELAARLAALGAGLLVDTLARLDTLTPTPQRHDAATLAPRLKKTDGHLDLARPARELVNLIRGCNAWPGAVAKAPTGQLTIWRAAAVDAPSGAPPGTLVRNDSGVVIVTGERALRPVEVQPENRRPMSWDDYLRGARLAPGALFTTP
;
A
#
# COMPACT_ATOMS: atom_id res chain seq x y z
N MET A 1 12.29 -26.32 3.16
CA MET A 1 11.20 -25.32 2.98
C MET A 1 9.88 -26.05 3.08
N VAL A 2 8.93 -25.53 3.85
CA VAL A 2 7.54 -26.08 3.95
C VAL A 2 6.55 -24.97 3.64
N GLN A 3 5.44 -25.31 2.98
CA GLN A 3 4.39 -24.36 2.59
C GLN A 3 3.05 -24.89 3.08
N PRO A 4 2.66 -24.58 4.34
CA PRO A 4 1.38 -25.03 4.88
C PRO A 4 0.21 -24.41 4.13
N ALA A 5 -0.77 -25.22 3.72
CA ALA A 5 -2.03 -24.69 3.19
C ALA A 5 -2.79 -23.93 4.29
N ARG A 6 -2.74 -24.45 5.53
CA ARG A 6 -3.35 -23.84 6.71
C ARG A 6 -2.46 -24.05 7.93
N LEU A 7 -1.88 -22.97 8.44
CA LEU A 7 -1.02 -23.06 9.63
C LEU A 7 -1.79 -23.40 10.93
N ARG A 8 -3.11 -23.26 10.93
CA ARG A 8 -3.99 -23.63 12.05
C ARG A 8 -4.25 -25.12 12.19
N ASP A 9 -3.78 -25.95 11.23
CA ASP A 9 -3.94 -27.40 11.34
C ASP A 9 -3.10 -27.92 12.52
N PRO A 10 -3.63 -28.87 13.33
CA PRO A 10 -3.10 -29.21 14.65
C PRO A 10 -1.69 -29.82 14.63
N GLU A 11 -1.20 -30.26 13.50
CA GLU A 11 0.15 -30.83 13.34
C GLU A 11 1.27 -29.77 13.40
N TRP A 12 0.99 -28.50 13.03
CA TRP A 12 2.03 -27.49 12.84
C TRP A 12 2.79 -27.09 14.09
N PRO A 13 2.17 -26.94 15.27
CA PRO A 13 2.94 -26.65 16.48
C PRO A 13 4.00 -27.72 16.76
N GLY A 14 3.65 -29.02 16.62
CA GLY A 14 4.60 -30.12 16.79
C GLY A 14 5.72 -30.11 15.76
N ARG A 15 5.38 -29.94 14.47
CA ARG A 15 6.39 -29.87 13.39
C ARG A 15 7.34 -28.67 13.53
N LEU A 16 6.86 -27.53 14.01
CA LEU A 16 7.70 -26.37 14.28
C LEU A 16 8.59 -26.60 15.51
N ALA A 17 8.09 -27.26 16.53
CA ALA A 17 8.85 -27.59 17.73
C ALA A 17 10.06 -28.53 17.47
N GLU A 18 10.00 -29.35 16.42
CA GLU A 18 11.14 -30.20 15.98
C GLU A 18 12.39 -29.38 15.66
N PHE A 19 12.22 -28.13 15.18
CA PHE A 19 13.32 -27.21 14.91
C PHE A 19 13.90 -26.57 16.18
N ARG A 20 13.24 -26.71 17.33
CA ARG A 20 13.64 -26.07 18.62
C ARG A 20 13.99 -24.60 18.46
N PRO A 21 13.11 -23.77 17.87
CA PRO A 21 13.42 -22.36 17.60
C PRO A 21 13.48 -21.56 18.90
N ASP A 22 14.51 -20.73 19.06
CA ASP A 22 14.56 -19.73 20.13
C ASP A 22 13.59 -18.59 19.84
N VAL A 23 13.54 -18.13 18.59
CA VAL A 23 12.65 -17.06 18.11
C VAL A 23 12.11 -17.43 16.73
N ALA A 24 10.84 -17.07 16.46
CA ALA A 24 10.30 -17.08 15.11
C ALA A 24 10.22 -15.66 14.55
N VAL A 25 10.63 -15.50 13.30
CA VAL A 25 10.50 -14.24 12.57
C VAL A 25 9.39 -14.38 11.53
N VAL A 26 8.46 -13.44 11.55
CA VAL A 26 7.32 -13.42 10.64
C VAL A 26 7.38 -12.16 9.77
N VAL A 27 7.40 -12.33 8.46
CA VAL A 27 7.42 -11.21 7.50
C VAL A 27 6.44 -11.52 6.37
N ALA A 28 5.50 -10.60 6.10
CA ALA A 28 4.53 -10.70 5.01
C ALA A 28 3.81 -12.06 4.94
N PHE A 29 3.51 -12.66 6.08
CA PHE A 29 2.86 -13.96 6.16
C PHE A 29 1.34 -13.78 6.17
N GLY A 30 0.68 -14.18 5.09
CA GLY A 30 -0.74 -13.91 4.83
C GLY A 30 -1.74 -14.75 5.64
N GLN A 31 -1.32 -15.42 6.72
CA GLN A 31 -2.19 -16.20 7.60
C GLN A 31 -2.10 -15.72 9.05
N ILE A 32 -3.20 -15.85 9.79
CA ILE A 32 -3.19 -15.64 11.24
C ILE A 32 -2.49 -16.83 11.92
N LEU A 33 -1.52 -16.54 12.77
CA LEU A 33 -0.80 -17.55 13.55
C LEU A 33 -1.64 -17.91 14.79
N PRO A 34 -2.02 -19.19 14.97
CA PRO A 34 -2.68 -19.62 16.18
C PRO A 34 -1.77 -19.48 17.41
N LYS A 35 -2.37 -19.31 18.60
CA LYS A 35 -1.66 -19.22 19.88
C LYS A 35 -0.65 -20.35 20.05
N ALA A 36 -1.05 -21.59 19.74
CA ALA A 36 -0.18 -22.76 19.85
C ALA A 36 1.08 -22.68 18.97
N VAL A 37 1.01 -21.99 17.82
CA VAL A 37 2.18 -21.73 16.95
C VAL A 37 3.02 -20.58 17.50
N LEU A 38 2.40 -19.50 17.97
CA LEU A 38 3.09 -18.34 18.56
C LEU A 38 3.91 -18.72 19.80
N GLN A 39 3.49 -19.76 20.53
CA GLN A 39 4.14 -20.24 21.77
C GLN A 39 5.23 -21.29 21.55
N VAL A 40 5.47 -21.75 20.31
CA VAL A 40 6.51 -22.74 20.01
C VAL A 40 7.92 -22.18 20.27
N PRO A 41 8.29 -20.97 19.79
CA PRO A 41 9.61 -20.42 20.07
C PRO A 41 9.73 -19.98 21.54
N THR A 42 10.85 -20.31 22.19
CA THR A 42 11.07 -20.02 23.63
C THR A 42 11.06 -18.52 23.95
N ARG A 43 11.40 -17.68 22.96
CA ARG A 43 11.42 -16.20 23.04
C ARG A 43 10.27 -15.57 22.24
N GLY A 44 9.31 -16.40 21.80
CA GLY A 44 8.11 -15.98 21.05
C GLY A 44 8.38 -15.63 19.59
N SER A 45 7.41 -14.98 18.98
CA SER A 45 7.41 -14.64 17.55
C SER A 45 7.50 -13.13 17.34
N ILE A 46 8.40 -12.69 16.45
CA ILE A 46 8.61 -11.28 16.11
C ILE A 46 8.10 -11.04 14.69
N ASN A 47 7.27 -10.02 14.51
CA ASN A 47 6.84 -9.59 13.19
C ASN A 47 7.60 -8.33 12.76
N VAL A 48 7.85 -8.22 11.45
CA VAL A 48 8.35 -7.01 10.78
C VAL A 48 7.19 -6.40 10.01
N HIS A 49 6.63 -5.32 10.54
CA HIS A 49 5.45 -4.67 10.00
C HIS A 49 5.82 -3.38 9.27
N ALA A 50 5.30 -3.19 8.07
CA ALA A 50 5.65 -2.07 7.19
C ALA A 50 4.86 -0.79 7.49
N SER A 51 4.77 -0.41 8.76
CA SER A 51 4.26 0.88 9.23
C SER A 51 4.88 1.29 10.56
N LEU A 52 4.61 2.50 11.00
CA LEU A 52 4.88 2.97 12.36
C LEU A 52 3.68 2.63 13.24
N LEU A 53 3.69 1.43 13.85
CA LEU A 53 2.64 1.01 14.78
C LEU A 53 2.51 2.00 15.96
N PRO A 54 1.28 2.25 16.43
CA PRO A 54 0.03 1.50 16.20
C PRO A 54 -0.75 1.92 14.93
N ARG A 55 -0.21 2.82 14.10
CA ARG A 55 -0.88 3.23 12.86
C ARG A 55 -0.76 2.16 11.79
N TYR A 56 -1.81 2.02 10.97
CA TYR A 56 -1.84 1.11 9.81
C TYR A 56 -1.66 -0.37 10.16
N ARG A 57 -2.34 -0.86 11.22
CA ARG A 57 -2.45 -2.30 11.48
C ARG A 57 -3.19 -3.00 10.36
N GLY A 58 -2.74 -4.17 9.93
CA GLY A 58 -3.40 -5.00 8.94
C GLY A 58 -2.59 -5.26 7.68
N ALA A 59 -3.29 -5.63 6.60
CA ALA A 59 -2.69 -6.33 5.46
C ALA A 59 -2.04 -5.42 4.40
N ALA A 60 -2.35 -4.10 4.37
CA ALA A 60 -1.89 -3.20 3.31
C ALA A 60 -1.36 -1.85 3.84
N PRO A 61 -0.46 -1.84 4.85
CA PRO A 61 0.00 -0.60 5.48
C PRO A 61 0.70 0.36 4.50
N ILE A 62 1.49 -0.16 3.58
CA ILE A 62 2.25 0.61 2.59
C ILE A 62 1.30 1.38 1.67
N GLN A 63 0.33 0.66 1.10
CA GLN A 63 -0.64 1.23 0.17
C GLN A 63 -1.49 2.31 0.86
N TRP A 64 -2.02 2.01 2.04
CA TRP A 64 -2.87 2.95 2.77
C TRP A 64 -2.13 4.18 3.27
N ALA A 65 -0.85 4.07 3.61
CA ALA A 65 -0.05 5.25 3.96
C ALA A 65 0.03 6.23 2.77
N ILE A 66 0.30 5.73 1.55
CA ILE A 66 0.33 6.56 0.34
C ILE A 66 -1.05 7.09 -0.01
N ILE A 67 -2.08 6.24 -0.04
CA ILE A 67 -3.46 6.63 -0.38
C ILE A 67 -3.96 7.76 0.53
N ARG A 68 -3.62 7.73 1.80
CA ARG A 68 -4.00 8.75 2.79
C ARG A 68 -3.10 9.99 2.77
N GLY A 69 -2.11 10.03 1.88
CA GLY A 69 -1.25 11.19 1.68
C GLY A 69 -0.21 11.40 2.77
N GLU A 70 0.17 10.33 3.47
CA GLU A 70 1.28 10.42 4.43
C GLU A 70 2.59 10.80 3.73
N THR A 71 3.39 11.59 4.40
CA THR A 71 4.71 12.02 3.93
C THR A 71 5.85 11.25 4.61
N VAL A 72 5.52 10.52 5.69
CA VAL A 72 6.45 9.71 6.47
C VAL A 72 5.80 8.38 6.79
N THR A 73 6.57 7.31 6.73
CA THR A 73 6.21 5.97 7.17
C THR A 73 7.42 5.29 7.80
N GLY A 74 7.39 3.99 7.96
CA GLY A 74 8.51 3.25 8.49
C GLY A 74 8.24 1.77 8.63
N VAL A 75 9.09 1.11 9.41
CA VAL A 75 8.96 -0.30 9.77
C VAL A 75 8.99 -0.42 11.29
N THR A 76 8.19 -1.31 11.81
CA THR A 76 8.16 -1.66 13.25
C THR A 76 8.42 -3.15 13.41
N THR A 77 9.35 -3.53 14.29
CA THR A 77 9.44 -4.88 14.82
C THR A 77 8.64 -4.94 16.12
N PHE A 78 7.84 -5.97 16.29
CA PHE A 78 7.02 -6.13 17.50
C PHE A 78 6.87 -7.60 17.88
N GLN A 79 6.66 -7.87 19.17
CA GLN A 79 6.36 -9.19 19.69
C GLN A 79 4.92 -9.53 19.33
N MET A 80 4.70 -10.63 18.62
CA MET A 80 3.36 -11.02 18.21
C MET A 80 2.53 -11.54 19.38
N ASP A 81 1.26 -11.16 19.37
CA ASP A 81 0.19 -11.70 20.20
C ASP A 81 -0.93 -12.30 19.34
N GLU A 82 -2.06 -12.65 19.94
CA GLU A 82 -3.20 -13.23 19.24
C GLU A 82 -4.01 -12.19 18.43
N GLY A 83 -3.73 -10.89 18.60
CA GLY A 83 -4.38 -9.80 17.89
C GLY A 83 -3.73 -9.49 16.55
N MET A 84 -4.43 -8.69 15.74
CA MET A 84 -3.89 -8.23 14.47
C MET A 84 -2.97 -7.02 14.68
N ASP A 85 -1.66 -7.25 14.67
CA ASP A 85 -0.61 -6.25 14.85
C ASP A 85 -0.74 -5.43 16.14
N THR A 86 -1.16 -6.09 17.25
CA THR A 86 -1.46 -5.45 18.53
C THR A 86 -0.36 -5.59 19.59
N GLY A 87 0.55 -6.51 19.39
CA GLY A 87 1.59 -6.83 20.36
C GLY A 87 2.58 -5.69 20.62
N PRO A 88 3.35 -5.78 21.72
CA PRO A 88 4.25 -4.70 22.14
C PRO A 88 5.40 -4.48 21.14
N ILE A 89 5.72 -3.21 20.91
CA ILE A 89 6.77 -2.76 19.99
C ILE A 89 8.14 -3.04 20.59
N LEU A 90 9.04 -3.59 19.77
CA LEU A 90 10.47 -3.79 20.11
C LEU A 90 11.29 -2.60 19.61
N THR A 91 11.27 -2.35 18.29
CA THR A 91 11.98 -1.22 17.67
C THR A 91 11.20 -0.68 16.49
N SER A 92 11.53 0.54 16.04
CA SER A 92 10.98 1.12 14.82
C SER A 92 12.01 1.99 14.11
N ALA A 93 11.87 2.09 12.78
CA ALA A 93 12.67 2.97 11.94
C ALA A 93 11.76 3.75 10.99
N THR A 94 12.00 5.05 10.86
CA THR A 94 11.22 5.96 10.02
C THR A 94 11.89 6.19 8.68
N THR A 95 11.08 6.50 7.64
CA THR A 95 11.56 6.93 6.33
C THR A 95 10.54 7.88 5.69
N PRO A 96 10.97 8.90 4.94
CA PRO A 96 10.04 9.71 4.16
C PRO A 96 9.42 8.90 3.03
N ILE A 97 8.22 9.29 2.60
CA ILE A 97 7.57 8.83 1.36
C ILE A 97 7.84 9.87 0.28
N GLY A 98 8.42 9.45 -0.84
CA GLY A 98 8.68 10.35 -1.98
C GLY A 98 7.38 10.89 -2.60
N ALA A 99 7.44 12.11 -3.14
CA ALA A 99 6.26 12.79 -3.68
C ALA A 99 5.58 12.00 -4.81
N ASP A 100 6.37 11.30 -5.64
CA ASP A 100 5.89 10.50 -6.79
C ASP A 100 6.08 9.00 -6.59
N GLU A 101 6.51 8.59 -5.37
CA GLU A 101 6.84 7.21 -5.06
C GLU A 101 5.57 6.34 -5.03
N THR A 102 5.60 5.21 -5.73
CA THR A 102 4.53 4.22 -5.75
C THR A 102 4.64 3.24 -4.59
N ALA A 103 3.55 2.51 -4.31
CA ALA A 103 3.57 1.50 -3.26
C ALA A 103 4.60 0.39 -3.52
N GLY A 104 4.84 0.03 -4.78
CA GLY A 104 5.87 -0.95 -5.14
C GLY A 104 7.30 -0.46 -4.87
N GLU A 105 7.60 0.79 -5.22
CA GLU A 105 8.89 1.42 -4.97
C GLU A 105 9.14 1.58 -3.45
N LEU A 106 8.14 2.06 -2.71
CA LEU A 106 8.22 2.17 -1.25
C LEU A 106 8.38 0.81 -0.57
N ALA A 107 7.68 -0.23 -1.04
CA ALA A 107 7.81 -1.59 -0.51
C ALA A 107 9.24 -2.12 -0.62
N ALA A 108 9.93 -1.89 -1.74
CA ALA A 108 11.31 -2.29 -1.92
C ALA A 108 12.25 -1.61 -0.91
N ARG A 109 12.06 -0.30 -0.66
CA ARG A 109 12.84 0.45 0.35
C ARG A 109 12.55 -0.02 1.77
N LEU A 110 11.26 -0.24 2.09
CA LEU A 110 10.87 -0.72 3.43
C LEU A 110 11.36 -2.15 3.69
N ALA A 111 11.45 -2.99 2.66
CA ALA A 111 12.03 -4.33 2.80
C ALA A 111 13.51 -4.27 3.22
N ALA A 112 14.31 -3.41 2.60
CA ALA A 112 15.71 -3.22 2.98
C ALA A 112 15.86 -2.63 4.39
N LEU A 113 15.06 -1.59 4.71
CA LEU A 113 15.02 -0.96 6.03
C LEU A 113 14.61 -1.98 7.11
N GLY A 114 13.57 -2.78 6.84
CA GLY A 114 13.05 -3.81 7.74
C GLY A 114 14.04 -4.93 8.00
N ALA A 115 14.80 -5.33 6.98
CA ALA A 115 15.84 -6.35 7.14
C ALA A 115 16.94 -5.87 8.10
N GLY A 116 17.45 -4.64 7.93
CA GLY A 116 18.41 -4.04 8.84
C GLY A 116 17.87 -3.91 10.27
N LEU A 117 16.66 -3.37 10.42
CA LEU A 117 15.99 -3.22 11.70
C LEU A 117 15.79 -4.55 12.42
N LEU A 118 15.44 -5.61 11.68
CA LEU A 118 15.28 -6.96 12.25
C LEU A 118 16.59 -7.51 12.79
N VAL A 119 17.70 -7.38 12.04
CA VAL A 119 19.02 -7.84 12.50
C VAL A 119 19.41 -7.12 13.80
N ASP A 120 19.24 -5.79 13.85
CA ASP A 120 19.52 -5.01 15.05
C ASP A 120 18.60 -5.38 16.23
N THR A 121 17.33 -5.66 15.95
CA THR A 121 16.37 -6.12 16.96
C THR A 121 16.80 -7.47 17.54
N LEU A 122 17.15 -8.43 16.70
CA LEU A 122 17.58 -9.77 17.13
C LEU A 122 18.89 -9.72 17.95
N ALA A 123 19.87 -8.91 17.51
CA ALA A 123 21.13 -8.73 18.21
C ALA A 123 20.96 -8.16 19.64
N ARG A 124 19.91 -7.37 19.85
CA ARG A 124 19.62 -6.70 21.12
C ARG A 124 18.43 -7.29 21.88
N LEU A 125 17.88 -8.41 21.43
CA LEU A 125 16.63 -8.95 21.93
C LEU A 125 16.61 -9.20 23.44
N ASP A 126 17.75 -9.52 24.04
CA ASP A 126 17.89 -9.74 25.49
C ASP A 126 17.84 -8.45 26.33
N THR A 127 18.13 -7.31 25.70
CA THR A 127 18.20 -6.00 26.37
C THR A 127 17.04 -5.08 26.04
N LEU A 128 16.24 -5.43 25.03
CA LEU A 128 15.08 -4.64 24.64
C LEU A 128 13.94 -4.82 25.66
N THR A 129 13.32 -3.71 26.02
CA THR A 129 12.07 -3.71 26.79
C THR A 129 10.92 -3.47 25.82
N PRO A 130 10.05 -4.47 25.58
CA PRO A 130 8.89 -4.30 24.71
C PRO A 130 7.94 -3.22 25.24
N THR A 131 7.55 -2.29 24.37
CA THR A 131 6.67 -1.15 24.74
C THR A 131 5.25 -1.43 24.27
N PRO A 132 4.25 -1.45 25.18
CA PRO A 132 2.85 -1.61 24.82
C PRO A 132 2.39 -0.55 23.82
N GLN A 133 1.59 -0.96 22.84
CA GLN A 133 1.02 -0.02 21.87
C GLN A 133 -0.12 0.80 22.47
N ARG A 134 -0.21 2.07 22.09
CA ARG A 134 -1.37 2.92 22.39
C ARG A 134 -2.53 2.57 21.48
N HIS A 135 -3.49 1.79 21.97
CA HIS A 135 -4.63 1.30 21.18
C HIS A 135 -5.57 2.42 20.69
N ASP A 136 -5.65 3.51 21.45
CA ASP A 136 -6.41 4.73 21.10
C ASP A 136 -5.86 5.46 19.85
N ALA A 137 -4.57 5.30 19.56
CA ALA A 137 -3.92 5.87 18.39
C ALA A 137 -3.86 4.91 17.18
N ALA A 138 -4.47 3.72 17.29
CA ALA A 138 -4.41 2.73 16.23
C ALA A 138 -5.28 3.11 15.03
N THR A 139 -4.75 2.88 13.82
CA THR A 139 -5.51 2.97 12.57
C THR A 139 -5.40 1.66 11.79
N LEU A 140 -6.39 1.38 10.95
CA LEU A 140 -6.45 0.13 10.18
C LEU A 140 -6.00 0.33 8.74
N ALA A 141 -5.36 -0.68 8.20
CA ALA A 141 -4.94 -0.80 6.80
C ALA A 141 -5.46 -2.14 6.23
N PRO A 142 -6.76 -2.22 5.92
CA PRO A 142 -7.37 -3.46 5.44
C PRO A 142 -6.78 -3.86 4.09
N ARG A 143 -6.92 -5.14 3.74
CA ARG A 143 -6.55 -5.63 2.42
C ARG A 143 -7.30 -4.87 1.33
N LEU A 144 -6.57 -4.36 0.33
CA LEU A 144 -7.18 -3.69 -0.82
C LEU A 144 -8.07 -4.65 -1.63
N LYS A 145 -9.12 -4.09 -2.20
CA LYS A 145 -10.03 -4.73 -3.16
C LYS A 145 -9.86 -4.06 -4.53
N LYS A 146 -10.31 -4.67 -5.59
CA LYS A 146 -10.29 -4.06 -6.93
C LYS A 146 -11.03 -2.73 -6.98
N THR A 147 -12.15 -2.64 -6.27
CA THR A 147 -12.97 -1.41 -6.18
C THR A 147 -12.29 -0.25 -5.49
N ASP A 148 -11.28 -0.50 -4.62
CA ASP A 148 -10.52 0.56 -3.96
C ASP A 148 -9.67 1.37 -4.96
N GLY A 149 -9.37 0.81 -6.14
CA GLY A 149 -8.70 1.50 -7.24
C GLY A 149 -9.62 2.28 -8.18
N HIS A 150 -10.94 2.29 -7.97
CA HIS A 150 -11.86 3.07 -8.81
C HIS A 150 -11.66 4.58 -8.56
N LEU A 151 -11.39 5.33 -9.62
CA LEU A 151 -11.18 6.77 -9.54
C LEU A 151 -12.52 7.48 -9.53
N ASP A 152 -12.86 8.08 -8.39
CA ASP A 152 -13.97 9.03 -8.27
C ASP A 152 -13.45 10.43 -8.65
N LEU A 153 -13.71 10.84 -9.88
CA LEU A 153 -13.21 12.10 -10.42
C LEU A 153 -13.82 13.36 -9.76
N ALA A 154 -14.85 13.21 -8.92
CA ALA A 154 -15.35 14.30 -8.09
C ALA A 154 -14.45 14.65 -6.90
N ARG A 155 -13.46 13.80 -6.58
CA ARG A 155 -12.47 14.05 -5.53
C ARG A 155 -11.36 15.00 -6.01
N PRO A 156 -10.60 15.64 -5.08
CA PRO A 156 -9.44 16.46 -5.42
C PRO A 156 -8.36 15.67 -6.18
N ALA A 157 -7.73 16.31 -7.17
CA ALA A 157 -6.68 15.68 -7.98
C ALA A 157 -5.52 15.10 -7.13
N ARG A 158 -5.17 15.76 -6.03
CA ARG A 158 -4.11 15.29 -5.12
C ARG A 158 -4.46 13.94 -4.47
N GLU A 159 -5.72 13.76 -4.07
CA GLU A 159 -6.18 12.50 -3.51
C GLU A 159 -6.19 11.38 -4.56
N LEU A 160 -6.57 11.72 -5.80
CA LEU A 160 -6.52 10.77 -6.91
C LEU A 160 -5.08 10.38 -7.28
N VAL A 161 -4.13 11.30 -7.27
CA VAL A 161 -2.70 10.99 -7.44
C VAL A 161 -2.20 10.06 -6.35
N ASN A 162 -2.57 10.29 -5.09
CA ASN A 162 -2.22 9.40 -3.99
C ASN A 162 -2.84 8.01 -4.17
N LEU A 163 -4.11 7.93 -4.60
CA LEU A 163 -4.78 6.67 -4.89
C LEU A 163 -4.07 5.90 -6.01
N ILE A 164 -3.70 6.59 -7.11
CA ILE A 164 -2.96 6.02 -8.24
C ILE A 164 -1.64 5.43 -7.77
N ARG A 165 -0.84 6.20 -7.00
CA ARG A 165 0.45 5.75 -6.48
C ARG A 165 0.31 4.57 -5.50
N GLY A 166 -0.68 4.64 -4.61
CA GLY A 166 -0.92 3.60 -3.60
C GLY A 166 -1.49 2.31 -4.17
N CYS A 167 -2.24 2.37 -5.28
CA CYS A 167 -2.77 1.21 -5.99
C CYS A 167 -1.82 0.62 -7.06
N ASN A 168 -0.65 1.21 -7.28
CA ASN A 168 0.33 0.73 -8.24
C ASN A 168 1.28 -0.30 -7.54
N ALA A 169 1.45 -1.53 -8.05
CA ALA A 169 0.91 -2.13 -9.27
C ALA A 169 -0.45 -2.85 -9.09
N TRP A 170 -0.95 -3.01 -7.88
CA TRP A 170 -2.22 -3.69 -7.60
C TRP A 170 -3.02 -2.90 -6.56
N PRO A 171 -4.33 -2.73 -6.77
CA PRO A 171 -5.18 -3.27 -7.85
C PRO A 171 -5.09 -2.50 -9.19
N GLY A 172 -4.35 -1.41 -9.28
CA GLY A 172 -4.39 -0.43 -10.34
C GLY A 172 -5.48 0.61 -10.11
N ALA A 173 -5.25 1.85 -10.54
CA ALA A 173 -6.24 2.91 -10.45
C ALA A 173 -6.97 3.06 -11.78
N VAL A 174 -8.29 2.97 -11.77
CA VAL A 174 -9.10 2.79 -12.98
C VAL A 174 -10.16 3.88 -13.10
N ALA A 175 -10.28 4.44 -14.31
CA ALA A 175 -11.39 5.28 -14.77
C ALA A 175 -12.07 4.65 -15.98
N LYS A 176 -13.32 4.99 -16.22
CA LYS A 176 -14.03 4.65 -17.46
C LYS A 176 -13.87 5.80 -18.44
N ALA A 177 -13.09 5.58 -19.48
CA ALA A 177 -12.95 6.48 -20.61
C ALA A 177 -14.06 6.24 -21.67
N PRO A 178 -14.31 7.16 -22.61
CA PRO A 178 -15.23 6.92 -23.72
C PRO A 178 -14.90 5.67 -24.55
N THR A 179 -13.65 5.26 -24.57
CA THR A 179 -13.14 4.09 -25.31
C THR A 179 -13.15 2.79 -24.49
N GLY A 180 -13.62 2.80 -23.24
CA GLY A 180 -13.61 1.66 -22.34
C GLY A 180 -12.80 1.92 -21.06
N GLN A 181 -12.43 0.85 -20.37
CA GLN A 181 -11.70 0.94 -19.11
C GLN A 181 -10.25 1.41 -19.36
N LEU A 182 -9.79 2.34 -18.53
CA LEU A 182 -8.44 2.88 -18.59
C LEU A 182 -7.80 2.81 -17.19
N THR A 183 -6.72 2.04 -17.08
CA THR A 183 -5.87 2.07 -15.87
C THR A 183 -4.91 3.24 -15.98
N ILE A 184 -4.77 4.02 -14.91
CA ILE A 184 -3.82 5.12 -14.81
C ILE A 184 -2.72 4.68 -13.83
N TRP A 185 -1.49 4.53 -14.34
CA TRP A 185 -0.35 4.07 -13.55
C TRP A 185 0.41 5.20 -12.89
N ARG A 186 0.50 6.36 -13.58
CA ARG A 186 1.14 7.57 -13.07
C ARG A 186 0.37 8.80 -13.51
N ALA A 187 0.25 9.77 -12.62
CA ALA A 187 -0.40 11.05 -12.90
C ALA A 187 0.14 12.15 -12.00
N ALA A 188 -0.08 13.40 -12.41
CA ALA A 188 0.21 14.59 -11.64
C ALA A 188 -1.06 15.42 -11.41
N ALA A 189 -1.13 16.10 -10.27
CA ALA A 189 -2.14 17.12 -10.01
C ALA A 189 -1.67 18.45 -10.58
N VAL A 190 -2.47 19.03 -11.48
CA VAL A 190 -2.18 20.29 -12.18
C VAL A 190 -3.37 21.25 -12.05
N ASP A 191 -3.16 22.50 -12.39
CA ASP A 191 -4.26 23.46 -12.34
C ASP A 191 -5.32 23.16 -13.40
N ALA A 192 -6.59 23.32 -13.04
CA ALA A 192 -7.71 23.16 -13.94
C ALA A 192 -8.15 24.52 -14.51
N PRO A 193 -8.58 24.58 -15.78
CA PRO A 193 -9.35 25.72 -16.24
C PRO A 193 -10.68 25.78 -15.49
N SER A 194 -11.17 26.97 -15.20
CA SER A 194 -12.45 27.17 -14.48
C SER A 194 -13.67 26.71 -15.30
N GLY A 195 -14.66 26.13 -14.64
CA GLY A 195 -16.03 25.97 -15.14
C GLY A 195 -16.37 24.64 -15.79
N ALA A 196 -15.43 23.73 -16.06
CA ALA A 196 -15.77 22.41 -16.58
C ALA A 196 -16.08 21.42 -15.43
N PRO A 197 -17.09 20.55 -15.56
CA PRO A 197 -17.42 19.57 -14.52
C PRO A 197 -16.35 18.47 -14.40
N PRO A 198 -16.25 17.82 -13.22
CA PRO A 198 -15.33 16.69 -13.02
C PRO A 198 -15.53 15.59 -14.07
N GLY A 199 -14.43 14.97 -14.51
CA GLY A 199 -14.40 13.97 -15.58
C GLY A 199 -14.23 14.56 -16.98
N THR A 200 -14.40 15.85 -17.17
CA THR A 200 -14.27 16.47 -18.49
C THR A 200 -12.81 16.55 -18.93
N LEU A 201 -12.52 16.11 -20.15
CA LEU A 201 -11.24 16.25 -20.81
C LEU A 201 -11.10 17.70 -21.31
N VAL A 202 -10.08 18.40 -20.86
CA VAL A 202 -9.80 19.79 -21.25
C VAL A 202 -8.33 19.96 -21.61
N ARG A 203 -8.02 21.08 -22.29
CA ARG A 203 -6.62 21.47 -22.56
C ARG A 203 -6.26 22.69 -21.71
N ASN A 204 -5.10 22.64 -21.10
CA ASN A 204 -4.48 23.77 -20.39
C ASN A 204 -2.98 23.87 -20.74
N ASP A 205 -2.22 24.70 -20.03
CA ASP A 205 -0.77 24.87 -20.23
C ASP A 205 0.04 23.58 -19.97
N SER A 206 -0.49 22.67 -19.14
CA SER A 206 0.11 21.36 -18.87
C SER A 206 -0.24 20.31 -19.94
N GLY A 207 -1.02 20.66 -20.98
CA GLY A 207 -1.49 19.76 -22.03
C GLY A 207 -2.95 19.36 -21.87
N VAL A 208 -3.28 18.10 -22.20
CA VAL A 208 -4.64 17.56 -22.07
C VAL A 208 -4.77 16.89 -20.68
N VAL A 209 -5.78 17.30 -19.93
CA VAL A 209 -5.99 16.91 -18.54
C VAL A 209 -7.44 16.51 -18.28
N ILE A 210 -7.71 15.79 -17.23
CA ILE A 210 -9.05 15.40 -16.77
C ILE A 210 -9.40 16.30 -15.58
N VAL A 211 -10.46 17.08 -15.67
CA VAL A 211 -10.96 17.92 -14.58
C VAL A 211 -11.39 17.04 -13.42
N THR A 212 -11.12 17.46 -12.19
CA THR A 212 -11.51 16.76 -10.96
C THR A 212 -12.29 17.68 -10.04
N GLY A 213 -12.73 17.22 -8.90
CA GLY A 213 -13.46 18.05 -7.95
C GLY A 213 -12.70 19.28 -7.48
N GLU A 214 -11.38 19.18 -7.44
CA GLU A 214 -10.46 20.31 -7.20
C GLU A 214 -9.22 20.09 -8.05
N ARG A 215 -8.84 21.11 -8.86
CA ARG A 215 -7.74 21.07 -9.82
C ARG A 215 -8.02 20.09 -10.99
N ALA A 216 -6.99 19.54 -11.61
CA ALA A 216 -7.10 18.54 -12.68
C ALA A 216 -6.04 17.45 -12.53
N LEU A 217 -6.38 16.28 -13.03
CA LEU A 217 -5.48 15.13 -13.13
C LEU A 217 -4.84 15.13 -14.52
N ARG A 218 -3.51 15.19 -14.58
CA ARG A 218 -2.75 14.91 -15.79
C ARG A 218 -2.19 13.50 -15.72
N PRO A 219 -2.78 12.52 -16.42
CA PRO A 219 -2.16 11.21 -16.56
C PRO A 219 -0.78 11.33 -17.23
N VAL A 220 0.14 10.44 -16.87
CA VAL A 220 1.48 10.35 -17.45
C VAL A 220 1.62 9.01 -18.16
N GLU A 221 1.31 7.93 -17.46
CA GLU A 221 1.32 6.57 -17.98
C GLU A 221 -0.04 5.93 -17.76
N VAL A 222 -0.59 5.36 -18.82
CA VAL A 222 -1.92 4.76 -18.85
C VAL A 222 -1.91 3.42 -19.56
N GLN A 223 -2.91 2.59 -19.28
CA GLN A 223 -3.09 1.30 -19.94
C GLN A 223 -4.56 1.09 -20.29
N PRO A 224 -4.94 1.17 -21.57
CA PRO A 224 -6.26 0.73 -22.01
C PRO A 224 -6.43 -0.77 -21.81
N GLU A 225 -7.66 -1.20 -21.65
CA GLU A 225 -8.01 -2.61 -21.48
C GLU A 225 -7.41 -3.46 -22.63
N ASN A 226 -6.79 -4.59 -22.29
CA ASN A 226 -6.13 -5.52 -23.22
C ASN A 226 -5.00 -4.90 -24.07
N ARG A 227 -4.42 -3.78 -23.64
CA ARG A 227 -3.27 -3.14 -24.30
C ARG A 227 -2.05 -3.10 -23.36
N ARG A 228 -0.89 -2.74 -23.91
CA ARG A 228 0.32 -2.46 -23.11
C ARG A 228 0.24 -1.04 -22.52
N PRO A 229 0.92 -0.79 -21.39
CA PRO A 229 1.11 0.57 -20.91
C PRO A 229 1.71 1.48 -22.00
N MET A 230 1.26 2.73 -22.01
CA MET A 230 1.70 3.75 -22.96
C MET A 230 1.64 5.14 -22.32
N SER A 231 2.26 6.13 -22.99
CA SER A 231 2.15 7.51 -22.55
C SER A 231 0.72 8.04 -22.72
N TRP A 232 0.34 8.99 -21.88
CA TRP A 232 -0.96 9.67 -22.02
C TRP A 232 -1.15 10.29 -23.41
N ASP A 233 -0.12 10.92 -23.96
CA ASP A 233 -0.20 11.57 -25.27
C ASP A 233 -0.35 10.56 -26.41
N ASP A 234 0.28 9.36 -26.32
CA ASP A 234 0.08 8.28 -27.27
C ASP A 234 -1.35 7.74 -27.23
N TYR A 235 -1.88 7.57 -26.01
CA TYR A 235 -3.27 7.15 -25.82
C TYR A 235 -4.24 8.15 -26.47
N LEU A 236 -4.08 9.45 -26.21
CA LEU A 236 -4.96 10.48 -26.78
C LEU A 236 -4.95 10.49 -28.30
N ARG A 237 -3.76 10.35 -28.92
CA ARG A 237 -3.63 10.25 -30.40
C ARG A 237 -4.36 9.02 -30.95
N GLY A 238 -4.16 7.88 -30.31
CA GLY A 238 -4.78 6.62 -30.74
C GLY A 238 -6.29 6.58 -30.53
N ALA A 239 -6.75 7.09 -29.40
CA ALA A 239 -8.16 7.10 -29.02
C ALA A 239 -8.97 8.22 -29.73
N ARG A 240 -8.30 9.19 -30.37
CA ARG A 240 -8.93 10.35 -31.06
C ARG A 240 -9.92 11.10 -30.17
N LEU A 241 -9.62 11.22 -28.88
CA LEU A 241 -10.45 11.94 -27.92
C LEU A 241 -10.33 13.44 -28.13
N ALA A 242 -11.48 14.10 -28.28
CA ALA A 242 -11.57 15.55 -28.36
C ALA A 242 -11.75 16.17 -26.96
N PRO A 243 -11.39 17.47 -26.77
CA PRO A 243 -11.83 18.24 -25.61
C PRO A 243 -13.35 18.15 -25.42
N GLY A 244 -13.82 18.04 -24.16
CA GLY A 244 -15.22 17.78 -23.83
C GLY A 244 -15.57 16.30 -23.67
N ALA A 245 -14.70 15.36 -24.06
CA ALA A 245 -14.89 13.94 -23.77
C ALA A 245 -15.00 13.71 -22.25
N LEU A 246 -15.91 12.82 -21.84
CA LEU A 246 -16.23 12.60 -20.43
C LEU A 246 -15.66 11.26 -19.93
N PHE A 247 -14.89 11.33 -18.87
CA PHE A 247 -14.44 10.19 -18.06
C PHE A 247 -15.35 10.03 -16.85
N THR A 248 -15.61 8.82 -16.43
CA THR A 248 -16.46 8.51 -15.27
C THR A 248 -15.81 7.49 -14.35
N THR A 249 -16.35 7.32 -13.16
CA THR A 249 -16.04 6.19 -12.28
C THR A 249 -16.50 4.89 -12.95
N PRO A 250 -15.71 3.80 -12.87
CA PRO A 250 -16.07 2.47 -13.41
C PRO A 250 -17.33 1.89 -12.79
#